data_706cb2eec6ad02d1075e0f45de4e679a
#
_entry.id   706cb2eec6ad02d1075e0f45de4e679a
#
_cell.length_a   1.000
_cell.length_b   1.000
_cell.length_c   1.000
_cell.angle_alpha   90.00
_cell.angle_beta   90.00
_cell.angle_gamma   90.00
#
_symmetry.space_group_name_H-M   'P 1'
#
loop_
_entity.id
_entity.type
_entity.pdbx_description
1 polymer ?
#
loop_
_entity_poly.entity_id
_entity_poly.type
_entity_poly.pdbx_seq_one_letter_code
_entity_poly.pdbx_strand_id
1 'polypeptide(L)'
;MNNNLTGELYRERLWATPWLFISTLLVIPAVMLVFAPINFTVGVVLAIVFYAAIVVALIVSAPTIRVTGTEFSAGHARIPLEFIGEPQAFTGDVATLERGQRLDARAWLLIRGWVKPVVKIPVLDVDDPAPYWLVSTRNPDRLVRVLDEARLAS
;
A
#
# COMPACT_ATOMS: atom_id res chain seq x y z
N MET A 1 30.53 16.48 -8.21
CA MET A 1 29.62 16.14 -9.31
C MET A 1 28.66 15.07 -8.78
N ASN A 2 27.46 15.47 -8.37
CA ASN A 2 26.56 14.65 -7.56
C ASN A 2 25.50 14.00 -8.45
N ASN A 3 25.77 12.76 -8.89
CA ASN A 3 24.81 11.92 -9.60
C ASN A 3 23.78 11.24 -8.67
N ASN A 4 23.59 11.75 -7.44
CA ASN A 4 22.73 11.11 -6.46
C ASN A 4 21.29 11.65 -6.39
N LEU A 5 20.93 12.66 -7.18
CA LEU A 5 19.59 13.25 -7.15
C LEU A 5 18.52 12.46 -7.90
N THR A 6 18.93 11.50 -8.74
CA THR A 6 18.03 10.60 -9.46
C THR A 6 18.02 9.18 -8.90
N GLY A 7 18.80 8.92 -7.85
CA GLY A 7 18.86 7.62 -7.16
C GLY A 7 17.59 7.33 -6.38
N GLU A 8 17.15 6.06 -6.41
CA GLU A 8 16.08 5.56 -5.56
C GLU A 8 16.60 5.50 -4.11
N LEU A 9 16.09 6.36 -3.22
CA LEU A 9 16.47 6.45 -1.81
C LEU A 9 15.74 5.42 -0.94
N TYR A 10 14.51 5.11 -1.33
CA TYR A 10 13.66 4.15 -0.64
C TYR A 10 12.75 3.44 -1.63
N ARG A 11 12.58 2.12 -1.41
CA ARG A 11 11.61 1.31 -2.13
C ARG A 11 11.00 0.26 -1.23
N GLU A 12 9.69 0.22 -1.19
CA GLU A 12 8.93 -0.81 -0.49
C GLU A 12 7.77 -1.29 -1.37
N ARG A 13 7.64 -2.60 -1.53
CA ARG A 13 6.47 -3.20 -2.17
C ARG A 13 5.57 -3.82 -1.10
N LEU A 14 4.31 -3.41 -1.08
CA LEU A 14 3.33 -3.83 -0.08
C LEU A 14 2.69 -5.17 -0.46
N TRP A 15 3.50 -6.23 -0.47
CA TRP A 15 3.02 -7.60 -0.69
C TRP A 15 1.97 -7.99 0.34
N ALA A 16 1.00 -8.82 -0.09
CA ALA A 16 0.08 -9.46 0.82
C ALA A 16 0.86 -10.33 1.83
N THR A 17 0.37 -10.40 3.07
CA THR A 17 0.96 -11.27 4.09
C THR A 17 0.71 -12.75 3.74
N PRO A 18 1.64 -13.66 4.10
CA PRO A 18 1.46 -15.11 3.86
C PRO A 18 0.13 -15.65 4.38
N TRP A 19 -0.35 -15.11 5.51
CA TRP A 19 -1.65 -15.48 6.07
C TRP A 19 -2.82 -15.23 5.10
N LEU A 20 -2.76 -14.15 4.31
CA LEU A 20 -3.80 -13.86 3.33
C LEU A 20 -3.86 -14.93 2.23
N PHE A 21 -2.70 -15.41 1.77
CA PHE A 21 -2.65 -16.53 0.81
C PHE A 21 -3.20 -17.84 1.41
N ILE A 22 -2.92 -18.10 2.69
CA ILE A 22 -3.47 -19.26 3.40
C ILE A 22 -4.99 -19.12 3.53
N SER A 23 -5.50 -17.94 3.89
CA SER A 23 -6.94 -17.69 4.01
C SER A 23 -7.67 -17.88 2.68
N THR A 24 -7.06 -17.55 1.55
CA THR A 24 -7.65 -17.75 0.22
C THR A 24 -7.80 -19.22 -0.16
N LEU A 25 -7.06 -20.15 0.48
CA LEU A 25 -7.26 -21.60 0.28
C LEU A 25 -8.68 -22.05 0.61
N LEU A 26 -9.41 -21.32 1.48
CA LEU A 26 -10.81 -21.60 1.81
C LEU A 26 -11.74 -21.51 0.58
N VAL A 27 -11.32 -20.83 -0.49
CA VAL A 27 -12.05 -20.81 -1.75
C VAL A 27 -12.18 -22.22 -2.35
N ILE A 28 -11.18 -23.08 -2.17
CA ILE A 28 -11.19 -24.45 -2.72
C ILE A 28 -12.37 -25.26 -2.14
N PRO A 29 -12.49 -25.47 -0.81
CA PRO A 29 -13.61 -26.20 -0.28
C PRO A 29 -14.95 -25.49 -0.51
N ALA A 30 -14.99 -24.16 -0.55
CA ALA A 30 -16.21 -23.41 -0.84
C ALA A 30 -16.74 -23.70 -2.26
N VAL A 31 -15.88 -23.65 -3.26
CA VAL A 31 -16.23 -23.97 -4.65
C VAL A 31 -16.61 -25.46 -4.78
N MET A 32 -15.85 -26.34 -4.13
CA MET A 32 -16.15 -27.77 -4.14
C MET A 32 -17.52 -28.09 -3.53
N LEU A 33 -17.89 -27.45 -2.44
CA LEU A 33 -19.18 -27.63 -1.78
C LEU A 33 -20.37 -27.29 -2.70
N VAL A 34 -20.19 -26.28 -3.57
CA VAL A 34 -21.23 -25.85 -4.52
C VAL A 34 -21.30 -26.77 -5.74
N PHE A 35 -20.16 -27.13 -6.32
CA PHE A 35 -20.10 -27.78 -7.62
C PHE A 35 -19.95 -29.33 -7.58
N ALA A 36 -19.40 -29.88 -6.47
CA ALA A 36 -19.20 -31.33 -6.37
C ALA A 36 -20.51 -32.17 -6.53
N PRO A 37 -21.65 -31.72 -5.98
CA PRO A 37 -22.90 -32.45 -6.16
C PRO A 37 -23.45 -32.38 -7.61
N ILE A 38 -23.00 -31.37 -8.39
CA ILE A 38 -23.42 -31.19 -9.80
C ILE A 38 -22.46 -31.93 -10.72
N ASN A 39 -21.17 -31.62 -10.62
CA ASN A 39 -20.10 -32.26 -11.37
C ASN A 39 -18.77 -32.09 -10.66
N PHE A 40 -18.20 -33.17 -10.15
CA PHE A 40 -16.97 -33.15 -9.37
C PHE A 40 -15.77 -32.58 -10.15
N THR A 41 -15.63 -32.96 -11.43
CA THR A 41 -14.52 -32.51 -12.29
C THR A 41 -14.61 -30.99 -12.53
N VAL A 42 -15.79 -30.47 -12.79
CA VAL A 42 -16.04 -29.04 -12.96
C VAL A 42 -15.70 -28.31 -11.66
N GLY A 43 -16.11 -28.86 -10.51
CA GLY A 43 -15.78 -28.31 -9.20
C GLY A 43 -14.26 -28.16 -8.99
N VAL A 44 -13.49 -29.20 -9.29
CA VAL A 44 -12.02 -29.18 -9.17
C VAL A 44 -11.40 -28.12 -10.08
N VAL A 45 -11.77 -28.09 -11.35
CA VAL A 45 -11.23 -27.11 -12.30
C VAL A 45 -11.53 -25.69 -11.89
N LEU A 46 -12.78 -25.40 -11.50
CA LEU A 46 -13.17 -24.06 -11.04
C LEU A 46 -12.45 -23.65 -9.75
N ALA A 47 -12.28 -24.58 -8.79
CA ALA A 47 -11.55 -24.29 -7.56
C ALA A 47 -10.11 -23.88 -7.84
N ILE A 48 -9.42 -24.57 -8.74
CA ILE A 48 -8.06 -24.24 -9.14
C ILE A 48 -8.01 -22.87 -9.84
N VAL A 49 -8.92 -22.63 -10.79
CA VAL A 49 -8.97 -21.40 -11.58
C VAL A 49 -9.24 -20.19 -10.66
N PHE A 50 -10.23 -20.28 -9.77
CA PHE A 50 -10.53 -19.19 -8.85
C PHE A 50 -9.40 -18.91 -7.87
N TYR A 51 -8.80 -19.96 -7.30
CA TYR A 51 -7.66 -19.80 -6.41
C TYR A 51 -6.47 -19.13 -7.13
N ALA A 52 -6.11 -19.61 -8.31
CA ALA A 52 -5.03 -19.03 -9.12
C ALA A 52 -5.33 -17.57 -9.49
N ALA A 53 -6.55 -17.25 -9.88
CA ALA A 53 -6.96 -15.88 -10.20
C ALA A 53 -6.82 -14.94 -9.00
N ILE A 54 -7.23 -15.38 -7.80
CA ILE A 54 -7.07 -14.59 -6.56
C ILE A 54 -5.60 -14.38 -6.24
N VAL A 55 -4.76 -15.42 -6.31
CA VAL A 55 -3.31 -15.31 -6.05
C VAL A 55 -2.66 -14.32 -7.01
N VAL A 56 -2.94 -14.42 -8.30
CA VAL A 56 -2.45 -13.49 -9.32
C VAL A 56 -2.90 -12.06 -9.01
N ALA A 57 -4.19 -11.86 -8.69
CA ALA A 57 -4.72 -10.55 -8.33
C ALA A 57 -4.01 -9.95 -7.12
N LEU A 58 -3.74 -10.73 -6.07
CA LEU A 58 -3.00 -10.28 -4.88
C LEU A 58 -1.56 -9.87 -5.21
N ILE A 59 -0.89 -10.61 -6.10
CA ILE A 59 0.48 -10.31 -6.51
C ILE A 59 0.54 -9.05 -7.37
N VAL A 60 -0.34 -8.94 -8.36
CA VAL A 60 -0.35 -7.82 -9.32
C VAL A 60 -0.80 -6.52 -8.64
N SER A 61 -1.76 -6.60 -7.72
CA SER A 61 -2.30 -5.41 -7.01
C SER A 61 -1.40 -4.87 -5.90
N ALA A 62 -0.23 -5.48 -5.63
CA ALA A 62 0.69 -5.00 -4.60
C ALA A 62 1.34 -3.66 -5.02
N PRO A 63 0.97 -2.52 -4.40
CA PRO A 63 1.53 -1.23 -4.75
C PRO A 63 2.97 -1.11 -4.27
N THR A 64 3.73 -0.25 -4.94
CA THR A 64 5.10 0.08 -4.56
C THR A 64 5.14 1.52 -4.06
N ILE A 65 5.86 1.74 -2.95
CA ILE A 65 6.24 3.05 -2.43
C ILE A 65 7.68 3.30 -2.86
N ARG A 66 7.98 4.50 -3.35
CA ARG A 66 9.32 4.92 -3.72
C ARG A 66 9.56 6.36 -3.28
N VAL A 67 10.78 6.64 -2.83
CA VAL A 67 11.29 7.99 -2.62
C VAL A 67 12.53 8.15 -3.48
N THR A 68 12.55 9.17 -4.29
CA THR A 68 13.72 9.61 -5.06
C THR A 68 14.22 10.95 -4.52
N GLY A 69 15.29 11.48 -5.05
CA GLY A 69 15.78 12.80 -4.67
C GLY A 69 14.88 13.99 -5.09
N THR A 70 13.83 13.74 -5.88
CA THR A 70 12.95 14.79 -6.42
C THR A 70 11.46 14.55 -6.17
N GLU A 71 11.04 13.30 -6.00
CA GLU A 71 9.62 12.95 -5.89
C GLU A 71 9.38 11.81 -4.90
N PHE A 72 8.20 11.81 -4.32
CA PHE A 72 7.60 10.69 -3.60
C PHE A 72 6.52 10.05 -4.46
N SER A 73 6.56 8.73 -4.57
CA SER A 73 5.52 7.98 -5.30
C SER A 73 4.95 6.85 -4.44
N ALA A 74 3.62 6.71 -4.50
CA ALA A 74 2.89 5.68 -3.79
C ALA A 74 1.86 5.05 -4.73
N GLY A 75 2.11 3.81 -5.18
CA GLY A 75 1.30 3.17 -6.21
C GLY A 75 1.39 3.91 -7.55
N HIS A 76 0.29 4.48 -8.00
CA HIS A 76 0.22 5.24 -9.25
C HIS A 76 0.36 6.75 -9.07
N ALA A 77 0.23 7.26 -7.85
CA ALA A 77 0.33 8.67 -7.56
C ALA A 77 1.77 9.10 -7.29
N ARG A 78 2.09 10.35 -7.65
CA ARG A 78 3.40 10.97 -7.47
C ARG A 78 3.21 12.40 -6.98
N ILE A 79 4.12 12.85 -6.12
CA ILE A 79 4.17 14.22 -5.64
C ILE A 79 5.63 14.66 -5.55
N PRO A 80 5.99 15.85 -6.10
CA PRO A 80 7.31 16.44 -5.90
C PRO A 80 7.60 16.69 -4.42
N LEU A 81 8.85 16.51 -3.99
CA LEU A 81 9.24 16.67 -2.58
C LEU A 81 9.01 18.09 -2.06
N GLU A 82 9.07 19.10 -2.91
CA GLU A 82 8.81 20.51 -2.58
C GLU A 82 7.37 20.77 -2.07
N PHE A 83 6.42 19.90 -2.47
CA PHE A 83 5.01 20.00 -2.05
C PHE A 83 4.67 19.10 -0.85
N ILE A 84 5.67 18.47 -0.25
CA ILE A 84 5.47 17.60 0.92
C ILE A 84 5.79 18.36 2.20
N GLY A 85 4.84 18.35 3.16
CA GLY A 85 5.06 18.81 4.52
C GLY A 85 5.81 17.77 5.37
N GLU A 86 5.88 18.02 6.66
CA GLU A 86 6.54 17.13 7.63
C GLU A 86 5.79 15.80 7.75
N PRO A 87 6.38 14.65 7.35
CA PRO A 87 5.73 13.37 7.43
C PRO A 87 5.66 12.87 8.88
N GLN A 88 4.57 12.19 9.22
CA GLN A 88 4.33 11.66 10.56
C GLN A 88 4.03 10.16 10.52
N ALA A 89 4.74 9.39 11.34
CA ALA A 89 4.54 7.96 11.48
C ALA A 89 3.50 7.64 12.55
N PHE A 90 2.59 6.71 12.26
CA PHE A 90 1.60 6.21 13.21
C PHE A 90 1.59 4.69 13.22
N THR A 91 1.55 4.12 14.43
CA THR A 91 1.53 2.67 14.67
C THR A 91 0.43 2.31 15.67
N GLY A 92 0.09 1.03 15.79
CA GLY A 92 -0.86 0.52 16.78
C GLY A 92 -2.24 1.16 16.69
N ASP A 93 -2.80 1.53 17.85
CA ASP A 93 -4.14 2.10 17.95
C ASP A 93 -4.24 3.48 17.31
N VAL A 94 -3.17 4.27 17.38
CA VAL A 94 -3.13 5.60 16.76
C VAL A 94 -3.22 5.50 15.24
N ALA A 95 -2.55 4.52 14.63
CA ALA A 95 -2.68 4.27 13.19
C ALA A 95 -4.12 3.86 12.82
N THR A 96 -4.82 3.16 13.70
CA THR A 96 -6.22 2.79 13.50
C THR A 96 -7.13 4.02 13.57
N LEU A 97 -6.87 4.94 14.49
CA LEU A 97 -7.60 6.21 14.59
C LEU A 97 -7.38 7.10 13.35
N GLU A 98 -6.13 7.20 12.86
CA GLU A 98 -5.80 7.99 11.66
C GLU A 98 -6.44 7.43 10.39
N ARG A 99 -6.61 6.10 10.30
CA ARG A 99 -7.30 5.43 9.17
C ARG A 99 -8.82 5.46 9.27
N GLY A 100 -9.37 5.83 10.41
CA GLY A 100 -10.80 5.82 10.69
C GLY A 100 -11.32 7.18 11.15
N GLN A 101 -11.42 7.37 12.46
CA GLN A 101 -12.11 8.53 13.06
C GLN A 101 -11.47 9.89 12.71
N ARG A 102 -10.15 9.92 12.49
CA ARG A 102 -9.40 11.15 12.16
C ARG A 102 -9.16 11.33 10.67
N LEU A 103 -9.69 10.43 9.85
CA LEU A 103 -9.50 10.47 8.41
C LEU A 103 -10.30 11.61 7.79
N ASP A 104 -9.63 12.51 7.05
CA ASP A 104 -10.30 13.49 6.19
C ASP A 104 -10.77 12.80 4.91
N ALA A 105 -12.03 13.04 4.52
CA ALA A 105 -12.62 12.44 3.32
C ALA A 105 -11.93 12.87 2.01
N ARG A 106 -11.16 13.96 2.04
CA ARG A 106 -10.39 14.48 0.89
C ARG A 106 -8.97 13.92 0.84
N ALA A 107 -8.51 13.21 1.90
CA ALA A 107 -7.17 12.67 1.94
C ALA A 107 -6.94 11.65 0.82
N TRP A 108 -5.75 11.66 0.24
CA TRP A 108 -5.36 10.61 -0.69
C TRP A 108 -4.88 9.38 0.07
N LEU A 109 -5.37 8.19 -0.32
CA LEU A 109 -5.20 6.98 0.47
C LEU A 109 -4.49 5.87 -0.30
N LEU A 110 -3.40 5.35 0.26
CA LEU A 110 -2.81 4.07 -0.11
C LEU A 110 -2.83 3.13 1.10
N ILE A 111 -4.02 2.64 1.46
CA ILE A 111 -4.18 1.77 2.63
C ILE A 111 -4.24 0.31 2.18
N ARG A 112 -3.49 -0.55 2.88
CA ARG A 112 -3.55 -2.00 2.75
C ARG A 112 -3.90 -2.63 4.09
N GLY A 113 -5.00 -3.40 4.13
CA GLY A 113 -5.54 -3.98 5.36
C GLY A 113 -4.57 -4.90 6.12
N TRP A 114 -3.64 -5.50 5.39
CA TRP A 114 -2.57 -6.35 5.95
C TRP A 114 -1.31 -5.60 6.40
N VAL A 115 -1.25 -4.28 6.21
CA VAL A 115 -0.17 -3.40 6.68
C VAL A 115 -0.78 -2.36 7.61
N LYS A 116 -0.60 -2.55 8.92
CA LYS A 116 -1.26 -1.73 9.94
C LYS A 116 -0.65 -0.33 10.11
N PRO A 117 0.69 -0.17 10.18
CA PRO A 117 1.29 1.15 10.34
C PRO A 117 1.04 2.03 9.12
N VAL A 118 0.96 3.34 9.35
CA VAL A 118 0.75 4.35 8.30
C VAL A 118 1.67 5.54 8.50
N VAL A 119 1.97 6.23 7.40
CA VAL A 119 2.62 7.54 7.39
C VAL A 119 1.65 8.54 6.80
N LYS A 120 1.46 9.65 7.48
CA LYS A 120 0.68 10.80 7.06
C LYS A 120 1.63 11.85 6.51
N ILE A 121 1.41 12.24 5.28
CA ILE A 121 2.28 13.16 4.54
C ILE A 121 1.43 14.36 4.16
N PRO A 122 1.56 15.52 4.83
CA PRO A 122 0.83 16.74 4.47
C PRO A 122 1.19 17.18 3.06
N VAL A 123 0.20 17.67 2.31
CA VAL A 123 0.38 18.27 0.98
C VAL A 123 0.38 19.78 1.14
N LEU A 124 1.43 20.44 0.63
CA LEU A 124 1.61 21.89 0.68
C LEU A 124 1.17 22.58 -0.62
N ASP A 125 0.84 21.81 -1.65
CA ASP A 125 0.33 22.34 -2.91
C ASP A 125 -1.09 22.89 -2.70
N VAL A 126 -1.27 24.18 -2.97
CA VAL A 126 -2.55 24.88 -2.80
C VAL A 126 -3.58 24.42 -3.84
N ASP A 127 -3.12 23.94 -4.98
CA ASP A 127 -3.98 23.47 -6.07
C ASP A 127 -4.41 22.00 -5.91
N ASP A 128 -3.76 21.24 -5.00
CA ASP A 128 -4.16 19.87 -4.71
C ASP A 128 -5.32 19.85 -3.69
N PRO A 129 -6.48 19.24 -4.04
CA PRO A 129 -7.61 19.14 -3.12
C PRO A 129 -7.35 18.24 -1.90
N ALA A 130 -6.32 17.39 -1.94
CA ALA A 130 -5.99 16.48 -0.85
C ALA A 130 -5.12 17.19 0.22
N PRO A 131 -5.59 17.29 1.48
CA PRO A 131 -4.83 17.94 2.55
C PRO A 131 -3.60 17.14 2.96
N TYR A 132 -3.62 15.83 2.77
CA TYR A 132 -2.50 14.93 3.05
C TYR A 132 -2.67 13.58 2.33
N TRP A 133 -1.57 12.86 2.23
CA TRP A 133 -1.57 11.46 1.84
C TRP A 133 -1.43 10.57 3.07
N LEU A 134 -2.20 9.49 3.14
CA LEU A 134 -2.11 8.47 4.19
C LEU A 134 -1.70 7.15 3.55
N VAL A 135 -0.48 6.71 3.84
CA VAL A 135 0.17 5.60 3.15
C VAL A 135 0.52 4.50 4.13
N SER A 136 0.04 3.27 3.88
CA SER A 136 0.47 2.09 4.64
C SER A 136 1.92 1.74 4.34
N THR A 137 2.70 1.45 5.36
CA THR A 137 4.11 1.01 5.24
C THR A 137 4.48 0.09 6.40
N ARG A 138 5.34 -0.90 6.16
CA ARG A 138 5.88 -1.76 7.23
C ARG A 138 6.99 -1.10 8.03
N ASN A 139 7.59 -0.05 7.47
CA ASN A 139 8.73 0.66 8.06
C ASN A 139 8.43 2.16 8.17
N PRO A 140 7.45 2.59 9.01
CA PRO A 140 7.00 3.97 9.07
C PRO A 140 8.13 4.94 9.46
N ASP A 141 8.94 4.60 10.47
CA ASP A 141 10.03 5.48 10.94
C ASP A 141 11.14 5.64 9.89
N ARG A 142 11.42 4.57 9.13
CA ARG A 142 12.39 4.65 8.04
C ARG A 142 11.88 5.49 6.89
N LEU A 143 10.62 5.34 6.52
CA LEU A 143 10.01 6.13 5.46
C LEU A 143 9.99 7.62 5.82
N VAL A 144 9.59 7.97 7.05
CA VAL A 144 9.61 9.34 7.56
C VAL A 144 11.01 9.93 7.48
N ARG A 145 12.02 9.22 7.99
CA ARG A 145 13.42 9.70 7.96
C ARG A 145 13.91 9.96 6.54
N VAL A 146 13.67 9.03 5.62
CA VAL A 146 14.10 9.21 4.22
C VAL A 146 13.37 10.36 3.54
N LEU A 147 12.07 10.54 3.82
CA LEU A 147 11.31 11.66 3.29
C LEU A 147 11.80 13.00 3.83
N ASP A 148 12.11 13.09 5.14
CA ASP A 148 12.64 14.31 5.74
C ASP A 148 14.03 14.65 5.19
N GLU A 149 14.92 13.67 5.09
CA GLU A 149 16.25 13.87 4.51
C GLU A 149 16.15 14.34 3.04
N ALA A 150 15.29 13.71 2.26
CA ALA A 150 15.08 14.06 0.85
C ALA A 150 14.46 15.46 0.68
N ARG A 151 13.46 15.80 1.50
CA ARG A 151 12.79 17.10 1.49
C ARG A 151 13.72 18.26 1.88
N LEU A 152 14.61 18.03 2.85
CA LEU A 152 15.57 19.04 3.31
C LEU A 152 16.74 19.22 2.33
N ALA A 153 16.94 18.28 1.41
CA ALA A 153 17.99 18.32 0.40
C ALA A 153 17.49 18.83 -0.96
N SER A 154 16.17 18.95 -1.17
CA SER A 154 15.55 19.51 -2.38
C SER A 154 15.39 21.03 -2.28
#